data_ef9e874b2d21a545c49d49de3f2f16ef
#
_entry.id   ef9e874b2d21a545c49d49de3f2f16ef
#
_cell.length_a   1.000
_cell.length_b   1.000
_cell.length_c   1.000
_cell.angle_alpha   90.00
_cell.angle_beta   90.00
_cell.angle_gamma   90.00
#
_symmetry.space_group_name_H-M   'P 1'
#
loop_
_entity.id
_entity.type
_entity.pdbx_description
1 polymer ?
#
loop_
_entity_poly.entity_id
_entity_poly.type
_entity_poly.pdbx_seq_one_letter_code
_entity_poly.pdbx_strand_id
1 'polypeptide(L)'
;MRNILHSAGGRSDVLAFVSENLRRLRKRAGLSQAALAEAAGLSRRMVVQLEGGDTNISLSSLDRLADALGASFIEIVSDPAAQRLRMNAMAWRGIRPESQAMLLGSVPATREAQLWSWSLGPGERYQAQPAP
;
A
#
# COMPACT_ATOMS: atom_id res chain seq x y z
N MET A 1 3.43 26.02 6.30
CA MET A 1 3.44 24.58 6.04
C MET A 1 4.86 24.11 5.79
N ARG A 2 5.25 23.11 6.49
CA ARG A 2 6.55 22.57 6.28
C ARG A 2 6.59 21.77 4.99
N ASN A 3 7.54 22.04 4.18
CA ASN A 3 7.78 21.27 3.01
C ASN A 3 8.57 20.02 3.37
N ILE A 4 7.84 18.97 3.57
CA ILE A 4 8.38 17.67 3.91
C ILE A 4 9.11 17.02 2.76
N LEU A 5 8.93 17.53 1.58
CA LEU A 5 9.51 16.97 0.38
C LEU A 5 11.02 17.07 0.35
N HIS A 6 11.54 17.90 1.22
CA HIS A 6 12.96 18.12 1.31
C HIS A 6 13.62 17.35 2.41
N SER A 7 12.85 16.50 3.06
CA SER A 7 13.50 15.62 3.97
C SER A 7 14.55 14.85 3.19
N ALA A 8 15.76 15.23 3.42
CA ALA A 8 16.93 14.46 3.09
C ALA A 8 17.00 13.95 1.66
N GLY A 9 16.75 14.78 0.69
CA GLY A 9 16.98 14.38 -0.67
C GLY A 9 16.17 13.15 -1.09
N GLY A 10 14.94 13.17 -0.82
CA GLY A 10 13.79 12.44 -1.29
C GLY A 10 13.90 11.17 -2.12
N ARG A 11 14.99 10.91 -2.76
CA ARG A 11 15.11 9.70 -3.60
C ARG A 11 15.36 8.43 -2.80
N SER A 12 15.62 8.55 -1.53
CA SER A 12 15.77 7.38 -0.66
C SER A 12 14.43 6.81 -0.21
N ASP A 13 13.33 7.54 -0.35
CA ASP A 13 12.04 7.11 0.14
C ASP A 13 11.54 5.86 -0.58
N VAL A 14 11.65 5.81 -1.90
CA VAL A 14 11.24 4.63 -2.68
C VAL A 14 12.06 3.40 -2.28
N LEU A 15 13.36 3.55 -2.09
CA LEU A 15 14.21 2.44 -1.65
C LEU A 15 13.84 1.96 -0.24
N ALA A 16 13.47 2.88 0.65
CA ALA A 16 12.96 2.54 1.96
C ALA A 16 11.61 1.80 1.88
N PHE A 17 10.72 2.21 1.01
CA PHE A 17 9.46 1.52 0.77
C PHE A 17 9.67 0.11 0.23
N VAL A 18 10.55 -0.03 -0.75
CA VAL A 18 10.92 -1.35 -1.31
C VAL A 18 11.49 -2.25 -0.22
N SER A 19 12.42 -1.75 0.57
CA SER A 19 13.02 -2.47 1.68
C SER A 19 11.99 -2.99 2.67
N GLU A 20 11.12 -2.13 3.16
CA GLU A 20 10.08 -2.49 4.12
C GLU A 20 9.05 -3.44 3.52
N ASN A 21 8.58 -3.17 2.30
CA ASN A 21 7.58 -4.00 1.64
C ASN A 21 8.12 -5.40 1.31
N LEU A 22 9.35 -5.51 0.80
CA LEU A 22 9.97 -6.80 0.51
C LEU A 22 10.09 -7.65 1.76
N ARG A 23 10.58 -7.07 2.84
CA ARG A 23 10.73 -7.79 4.11
C ARG A 23 9.39 -8.28 4.63
N ARG A 24 8.38 -7.43 4.60
CA ARG A 24 7.03 -7.76 5.05
C ARG A 24 6.40 -8.85 4.19
N LEU A 25 6.47 -8.71 2.89
CA LEU A 25 5.90 -9.69 1.93
C LEU A 25 6.63 -11.03 2.01
N ARG A 26 7.94 -11.00 2.13
CA ARG A 26 8.75 -12.22 2.28
C ARG A 26 8.38 -12.98 3.56
N LYS A 27 8.30 -12.30 4.68
CA LYS A 27 7.91 -12.91 5.96
C LYS A 27 6.49 -13.46 5.91
N ARG A 28 5.57 -12.74 5.30
CA ARG A 28 4.19 -13.20 5.12
C ARG A 28 4.13 -14.47 4.26
N ALA A 29 4.99 -14.58 3.26
CA ALA A 29 5.09 -15.77 2.42
C ALA A 29 5.83 -16.93 3.09
N GLY A 30 6.41 -16.73 4.27
CA GLY A 30 7.18 -17.75 4.97
C GLY A 30 8.54 -18.06 4.33
N LEU A 31 9.08 -17.16 3.51
CA LEU A 31 10.32 -17.39 2.79
C LEU A 31 11.54 -16.83 3.55
N SER A 32 12.66 -17.55 3.48
CA SER A 32 13.95 -16.98 3.83
C SER A 32 14.46 -16.04 2.74
N GLN A 33 15.45 -15.22 3.05
CA GLN A 33 16.10 -14.39 2.05
C GLN A 33 16.71 -15.22 0.91
N ALA A 34 17.29 -16.34 1.24
CA ALA A 34 17.85 -17.26 0.25
C ALA A 34 16.77 -17.89 -0.63
N ALA A 35 15.65 -18.30 -0.06
CA ALA A 35 14.52 -18.86 -0.79
C ALA A 35 13.89 -17.86 -1.74
N LEU A 36 13.71 -16.61 -1.28
CA LEU A 36 13.21 -15.56 -2.14
C LEU A 36 14.18 -15.26 -3.30
N ALA A 37 15.46 -15.18 -3.02
CA ALA A 37 16.49 -14.97 -4.04
C ALA A 37 16.45 -16.06 -5.12
N GLU A 38 16.37 -17.31 -4.71
CA GLU A 38 16.25 -18.45 -5.63
C GLU A 38 15.00 -18.36 -6.48
N ALA A 39 13.85 -18.12 -5.86
CA ALA A 39 12.58 -18.00 -6.57
C ALA A 39 12.55 -16.85 -7.57
N ALA A 40 13.23 -15.76 -7.29
CA ALA A 40 13.29 -14.57 -8.13
C ALA A 40 14.45 -14.61 -9.15
N GLY A 41 15.33 -15.60 -9.08
CA GLY A 41 16.52 -15.66 -9.93
C GLY A 41 17.54 -14.56 -9.63
N LEU A 42 17.65 -14.16 -8.36
CA LEU A 42 18.59 -13.14 -7.87
C LEU A 42 19.58 -13.78 -6.87
N SER A 43 20.69 -13.08 -6.60
CA SER A 43 21.58 -13.49 -5.54
C SER A 43 21.00 -13.19 -4.17
N ARG A 44 21.31 -14.02 -3.17
CA ARG A 44 20.98 -13.75 -1.78
C ARG A 44 21.50 -12.39 -1.33
N ARG A 45 22.73 -12.06 -1.72
CA ARG A 45 23.34 -10.76 -1.41
C ARG A 45 22.47 -9.60 -1.90
N MET A 46 21.93 -9.71 -3.10
CA MET A 46 21.03 -8.70 -3.65
C MET A 46 19.78 -8.52 -2.77
N VAL A 47 19.15 -9.60 -2.36
CA VAL A 47 17.97 -9.56 -1.48
C VAL A 47 18.31 -8.94 -0.14
N VAL A 48 19.44 -9.31 0.46
CA VAL A 48 19.91 -8.74 1.73
C VAL A 48 20.12 -7.23 1.61
N GLN A 49 20.77 -6.78 0.55
CA GLN A 49 21.02 -5.36 0.32
C GLN A 49 19.72 -4.59 0.06
N LEU A 50 18.80 -5.16 -0.68
CA LEU A 50 17.49 -4.54 -0.93
C LEU A 50 16.68 -4.38 0.36
N GLU A 51 16.63 -5.39 1.18
CA GLU A 51 15.94 -5.32 2.47
C GLU A 51 16.66 -4.38 3.46
N GLY A 52 17.93 -4.11 3.26
CA GLY A 52 18.69 -3.10 4.00
C GLY A 52 18.48 -1.67 3.49
N GLY A 53 17.88 -1.50 2.34
CA GLY A 53 17.65 -0.17 1.75
C GLY A 53 18.89 0.46 1.09
N ASP A 54 19.95 -0.31 0.88
CA ASP A 54 21.27 0.22 0.53
C ASP A 54 21.63 0.09 -0.95
N THR A 55 20.74 -0.40 -1.77
CA THR A 55 21.10 -0.66 -3.18
C THR A 55 20.00 -0.30 -4.14
N ASN A 56 20.42 0.08 -5.34
CA ASN A 56 19.52 0.24 -6.48
C ASN A 56 19.21 -1.12 -7.08
N ILE A 57 18.04 -1.22 -7.69
CA ILE A 57 17.58 -2.42 -8.37
C ILE A 57 16.94 -2.05 -9.69
N SER A 58 17.08 -2.91 -10.69
CA SER A 58 16.38 -2.74 -11.95
C SER A 58 14.89 -3.03 -11.81
N LEU A 59 14.08 -2.40 -12.67
CA LEU A 59 12.64 -2.67 -12.69
C LEU A 59 12.34 -4.13 -13.00
N SER A 60 13.12 -4.77 -13.87
CA SER A 60 12.93 -6.19 -14.20
C SER A 60 13.22 -7.10 -13.01
N SER A 61 14.19 -6.76 -12.17
CA SER A 61 14.47 -7.52 -10.95
C SER A 61 13.37 -7.33 -9.90
N LEU A 62 12.83 -6.12 -9.76
CA LEU A 62 11.66 -5.87 -8.91
C LEU A 62 10.44 -6.67 -9.38
N ASP A 63 10.21 -6.73 -10.67
CA ASP A 63 9.12 -7.50 -11.24
C ASP A 63 9.25 -8.99 -10.92
N ARG A 64 10.44 -9.54 -11.04
CA ARG A 64 10.72 -10.94 -10.65
C ARG A 64 10.51 -11.20 -9.15
N LEU A 65 10.84 -10.23 -8.30
CA LEU A 65 10.56 -10.32 -6.87
C LEU A 65 9.06 -10.29 -6.60
N ALA A 66 8.32 -9.44 -7.29
CA ALA A 66 6.87 -9.38 -7.21
C ALA A 66 6.24 -10.72 -7.57
N ASP A 67 6.63 -11.31 -8.68
CA ASP A 67 6.17 -12.63 -9.11
C ASP A 67 6.47 -13.71 -8.07
N ALA A 68 7.69 -13.74 -7.56
CA ALA A 68 8.10 -14.72 -6.54
C ALA A 68 7.30 -14.60 -5.25
N LEU A 69 6.84 -13.40 -4.93
CA LEU A 69 6.05 -13.11 -3.72
C LEU A 69 4.54 -13.19 -3.94
N GLY A 70 4.08 -13.41 -5.18
CA GLY A 70 2.67 -13.33 -5.52
C GLY A 70 2.07 -11.95 -5.27
N ALA A 71 2.87 -10.91 -5.40
CA ALA A 71 2.50 -9.52 -5.18
C ALA A 71 2.54 -8.73 -6.48
N SER A 72 1.87 -7.57 -6.51
CA SER A 72 2.01 -6.64 -7.62
C SER A 72 3.26 -5.78 -7.47
N PHE A 73 3.76 -5.27 -8.59
CA PHE A 73 4.84 -4.29 -8.57
C PHE A 73 4.50 -3.08 -7.69
N ILE A 74 3.25 -2.61 -7.76
CA ILE A 74 2.77 -1.48 -6.98
C ILE A 74 2.86 -1.76 -5.48
N GLU A 75 2.54 -2.96 -5.03
CA GLU A 75 2.65 -3.32 -3.61
C GLU A 75 4.09 -3.22 -3.09
N ILE A 76 5.07 -3.43 -3.95
CA ILE A 76 6.49 -3.34 -3.56
C ILE A 76 6.97 -1.90 -3.47
N VAL A 77 6.56 -1.03 -4.39
CA VAL A 77 7.07 0.34 -4.49
C VAL A 77 6.24 1.38 -3.76
N SER A 78 5.04 1.03 -3.31
CA SER A 78 4.13 1.97 -2.65
C SER A 78 4.55 2.26 -1.22
N ASP A 79 4.23 3.46 -0.76
CA ASP A 79 4.42 3.83 0.63
C ASP A 79 3.62 2.89 1.56
N PRO A 80 4.28 2.15 2.46
CA PRO A 80 3.59 1.28 3.40
C PRO A 80 2.60 2.02 4.31
N ALA A 81 2.85 3.29 4.59
CA ALA A 81 1.94 4.12 5.37
C ALA A 81 0.62 4.38 4.63
N ALA A 82 0.67 4.55 3.31
CA ALA A 82 -0.53 4.71 2.50
C ALA A 82 -1.42 3.45 2.52
N GLN A 83 -0.83 2.27 2.64
CA GLN A 83 -1.59 1.02 2.76
C GLN A 83 -2.27 0.87 4.12
N ARG A 84 -1.75 1.52 5.16
CA ARG A 84 -2.37 1.56 6.50
C ARG A 84 -3.60 2.46 6.55
N LEU A 85 -3.82 3.27 5.52
CA LEU A 85 -5.00 4.12 5.41
C LEU A 85 -6.25 3.36 4.95
N ARG A 86 -6.21 2.05 4.87
CA ARG A 86 -7.42 1.24 4.75
C ARG A 86 -8.20 1.34 6.07
N MET A 87 -9.19 2.16 6.03
CA MET A 87 -10.12 2.33 7.15
C MET A 87 -11.40 1.57 6.81
N ASN A 88 -11.76 0.59 7.60
CA ASN A 88 -13.11 0.03 7.55
C ASN A 88 -13.96 0.73 8.62
N ALA A 89 -14.14 2.02 8.44
CA ALA A 89 -14.87 2.84 9.39
C ALA A 89 -16.33 3.01 8.96
N MET A 90 -17.25 2.67 9.86
CA MET A 90 -18.67 2.96 9.67
C MET A 90 -18.86 4.48 9.73
N ALA A 91 -19.18 5.08 8.59
CA ALA A 91 -19.31 6.53 8.48
C ALA A 91 -20.78 6.99 8.49
N TRP A 92 -21.68 6.13 8.05
CA TRP A 92 -23.10 6.45 8.04
C TRP A 92 -23.93 5.19 8.23
N ARG A 93 -25.06 5.35 8.93
CA ARG A 93 -26.06 4.30 9.13
C ARG A 93 -27.44 4.88 8.86
N GLY A 94 -28.20 4.19 8.03
CA GLY A 94 -29.58 4.52 7.72
C GLY A 94 -30.56 4.00 8.78
N ILE A 95 -31.83 4.15 8.48
CA ILE A 95 -32.92 3.67 9.35
C ILE A 95 -32.96 2.15 9.36
N ARG A 96 -32.71 1.53 8.21
CA ARG A 96 -32.70 0.08 8.07
C ARG A 96 -31.32 -0.49 8.41
N PRO A 97 -31.27 -1.67 9.05
CA PRO A 97 -29.97 -2.28 9.43
C PRO A 97 -29.01 -2.49 8.28
N GLU A 98 -29.54 -2.80 7.09
CA GLU A 98 -28.73 -3.01 5.88
C GLU A 98 -28.21 -1.73 5.25
N SER A 99 -28.73 -0.57 5.66
CA SER A 99 -28.35 0.72 5.09
C SER A 99 -27.16 1.30 5.83
N GLN A 100 -26.00 1.27 5.21
CA GLN A 100 -24.76 1.75 5.80
C GLN A 100 -23.76 2.21 4.74
N ALA A 101 -22.85 3.06 5.15
CA ALA A 101 -21.69 3.45 4.37
C ALA A 101 -20.42 3.21 5.15
N MET A 102 -19.49 2.53 4.54
CA MET A 102 -18.17 2.24 5.06
C MET A 102 -17.13 3.03 4.29
N LEU A 103 -16.33 3.81 5.00
CA LEU A 103 -15.13 4.40 4.43
C LEU A 103 -14.06 3.33 4.40
N LEU A 104 -13.70 2.88 3.22
CA LEU A 104 -12.71 1.82 3.02
C LEU A 104 -11.28 2.33 3.02
N GLY A 105 -11.09 3.55 2.62
CA GLY A 105 -9.78 4.19 2.61
C GLY A 105 -9.83 5.61 2.10
N SER A 106 -8.77 6.34 2.36
CA SER A 106 -8.53 7.68 1.85
C SER A 106 -7.08 7.78 1.43
N VAL A 107 -6.82 8.46 0.33
CA VAL A 107 -5.46 8.69 -0.16
C VAL A 107 -5.27 10.18 -0.43
N PRO A 108 -4.11 10.73 -0.10
CA PRO A 108 -3.77 12.09 -0.47
C PRO A 108 -3.70 12.20 -2.00
N ALA A 109 -4.33 13.23 -2.52
CA ALA A 109 -4.29 13.59 -3.93
C ALA A 109 -4.24 15.11 -4.02
N THR A 110 -4.35 15.69 -5.20
CA THR A 110 -4.51 17.16 -5.34
C THR A 110 -5.70 17.66 -4.52
N ARG A 111 -6.72 16.82 -4.44
CA ARG A 111 -7.77 16.84 -3.43
C ARG A 111 -7.84 15.43 -2.86
N GLU A 112 -8.38 15.27 -1.69
CA GLU A 112 -8.52 13.96 -1.07
C GLU A 112 -9.39 13.04 -1.94
N ALA A 113 -8.92 11.81 -2.19
CA ALA A 113 -9.69 10.77 -2.85
C ALA A 113 -10.09 9.72 -1.81
N GLN A 114 -11.36 9.40 -1.76
CA GLN A 114 -11.93 8.46 -0.79
C GLN A 114 -12.62 7.32 -1.50
N LEU A 115 -12.44 6.12 -0.99
CA LEU A 115 -13.14 4.92 -1.45
C LEU A 115 -14.23 4.54 -0.44
N TRP A 116 -15.44 4.41 -0.91
CA TRP A 116 -16.61 4.11 -0.09
C TRP A 116 -17.31 2.85 -0.56
N SER A 117 -17.86 2.10 0.37
CA SER A 117 -18.83 1.05 0.11
C SER A 117 -20.20 1.48 0.65
N TRP A 118 -21.21 1.42 -0.17
CA TRP A 118 -22.57 1.81 0.16
C TRP A 118 -23.51 0.62 0.03
N SER A 119 -24.38 0.46 1.00
CA SER A 119 -25.53 -0.44 0.96
C SER A 119 -26.76 0.37 1.36
N LEU A 120 -27.78 0.37 0.52
CA LEU A 120 -29.02 1.09 0.78
C LEU A 120 -30.19 0.12 0.67
N GLY A 121 -30.99 0.04 1.72
CA GLY A 121 -32.24 -0.70 1.71
C GLY A 121 -33.29 -0.04 0.81
N PRO A 122 -34.36 -0.77 0.45
CA PRO A 122 -35.41 -0.24 -0.40
C PRO A 122 -36.03 1.04 0.17
N GLY A 123 -36.14 2.06 -0.66
CA GLY A 123 -36.74 3.35 -0.29
C GLY A 123 -35.84 4.28 0.52
N GLU A 124 -34.63 3.85 0.88
CA GLU A 124 -33.68 4.71 1.57
C GLU A 124 -32.79 5.50 0.62
N ARG A 125 -32.35 6.64 1.08
CA ARG A 125 -31.41 7.50 0.37
C ARG A 125 -30.45 8.16 1.35
N TYR A 126 -29.25 8.38 0.89
CA TYR A 126 -28.28 9.21 1.59
C TYR A 126 -28.44 10.66 1.12
N GLN A 127 -28.61 11.57 2.05
CA GLN A 127 -28.64 12.99 1.77
C GLN A 127 -27.27 13.60 2.05
N ALA A 128 -26.53 13.88 0.99
CA ALA A 128 -25.25 14.52 1.12
C ALA A 128 -25.41 15.93 1.71
N GLN A 129 -24.54 16.25 2.67
CA GLN A 129 -24.44 17.63 3.11
C GLN A 129 -23.67 18.45 2.08
N PRO A 130 -24.10 19.67 1.79
CA PRO A 130 -23.32 20.53 0.90
C PRO A 130 -21.93 20.75 1.50
N ALA A 131 -20.93 20.74 0.65
CA ALA A 131 -19.57 21.07 1.07
C ALA A 131 -19.55 22.52 1.61
N PRO A 132 -18.79 22.78 2.68
CA PRO A 132 -18.65 24.11 3.24
C PRO A 132 -17.99 25.07 2.26
#